data_d7fa87eb86e1c846fa5f2f7cc130cc73
#
_entry.id   d7fa87eb86e1c846fa5f2f7cc130cc73
#
_cell.length_a   1.000
_cell.length_b   1.000
_cell.length_c   1.000
_cell.angle_alpha   90.00
_cell.angle_beta   90.00
_cell.angle_gamma   90.00
#
_symmetry.space_group_name_H-M   'P 1'
#
loop_
_entity.id
_entity.type
_entity.pdbx_description
1 polymer ?
#
loop_
_entity_poly.entity_id
_entity_poly.type
_entity_poly.pdbx_seq_one_letter_code
_entity_poly.pdbx_strand_id
1 'polypeptide(L)'
;MANLTSLKVLDFSTLLPGPYATMMLADMGADVIWVEPIKTRTTLTEATAMRSYLGRSKRSLAINLKADKAHQIIENLIQEYDVIVEQFRPGVMERLGLDY
;
A
#
# COMPACT_ATOMS: atom_id res chain seq x y z
N MET A 1 3.17 13.64 -22.47
CA MET A 1 3.65 13.00 -21.27
C MET A 1 2.47 12.52 -20.44
N ALA A 2 2.45 11.22 -20.17
CA ALA A 2 1.40 10.68 -19.33
C ALA A 2 1.58 11.18 -17.91
N ASN A 3 0.47 11.54 -17.30
CA ASN A 3 0.48 12.16 -16.01
C ASN A 3 -0.70 11.64 -15.20
N LEU A 4 -0.39 10.97 -14.09
CA LEU A 4 -1.39 10.34 -13.25
C LEU A 4 -1.63 11.11 -11.95
N THR A 5 -1.38 12.42 -11.96
CA THR A 5 -1.46 13.23 -10.73
C THR A 5 -2.84 13.22 -10.08
N SER A 6 -3.89 12.89 -10.80
CA SER A 6 -5.22 12.79 -10.23
C SER A 6 -5.57 11.39 -9.75
N LEU A 7 -4.71 10.41 -10.00
CA LEU A 7 -4.95 9.03 -9.59
C LEU A 7 -4.44 8.80 -8.18
N LYS A 8 -5.30 8.28 -7.31
CA LYS A 8 -4.96 7.95 -5.93
C LYS A 8 -5.05 6.45 -5.74
N VAL A 9 -3.97 5.84 -5.28
CA VAL A 9 -3.84 4.39 -5.13
C VAL A 9 -3.53 4.04 -3.69
N LEU A 10 -4.28 3.12 -3.13
CA LEU A 10 -4.05 2.56 -1.80
C LEU A 10 -3.50 1.16 -2.01
N ASP A 11 -2.24 0.95 -1.62
CA ASP A 11 -1.50 -0.25 -1.94
C ASP A 11 -1.25 -1.08 -0.69
N PHE A 12 -1.88 -2.26 -0.61
CA PHE A 12 -1.69 -3.22 0.47
C PHE A 12 -0.73 -4.34 0.07
N SER A 13 -0.15 -4.29 -1.12
CA SER A 13 0.70 -5.37 -1.60
C SER A 13 2.05 -5.38 -0.89
N THR A 14 2.65 -6.55 -0.76
CA THR A 14 3.94 -6.70 -0.08
C THR A 14 4.97 -7.45 -0.92
N LEU A 15 4.51 -8.25 -1.87
CA LEU A 15 5.38 -9.08 -2.70
C LEU A 15 5.27 -8.66 -4.15
N LEU A 16 6.36 -8.79 -4.88
CA LEU A 16 6.33 -8.58 -6.32
C LEU A 16 5.28 -9.52 -6.93
N PRO A 17 4.50 -9.11 -7.91
CA PRO A 17 4.61 -7.90 -8.74
C PRO A 17 3.83 -6.68 -8.25
N GLY A 18 3.05 -6.77 -7.17
CA GLY A 18 2.23 -5.66 -6.70
C GLY A 18 3.00 -4.37 -6.43
N PRO A 19 4.03 -4.40 -5.53
CA PRO A 19 4.79 -3.18 -5.23
C PRO A 19 5.52 -2.61 -6.44
N TYR A 20 5.93 -3.46 -7.37
CA TYR A 20 6.59 -2.99 -8.59
C TYR A 20 5.59 -2.23 -9.48
N ALA A 21 4.39 -2.78 -9.63
CA ALA A 21 3.36 -2.14 -10.44
C ALA A 21 2.97 -0.77 -9.87
N THR A 22 2.77 -0.69 -8.55
CA THR A 22 2.40 0.57 -7.91
C THR A 22 3.56 1.57 -7.91
N MET A 23 4.81 1.08 -7.88
CA MET A 23 5.98 1.93 -8.05
C MET A 23 5.95 2.60 -9.42
N MET A 24 5.62 1.85 -10.46
CA MET A 24 5.50 2.43 -11.80
C MET A 24 4.42 3.50 -11.87
N LEU A 25 3.29 3.26 -11.21
CA LEU A 25 2.23 4.26 -11.15
C LEU A 25 2.69 5.52 -10.42
N ALA A 26 3.40 5.34 -9.31
CA ALA A 26 3.93 6.46 -8.54
C ALA A 26 4.95 7.26 -9.36
N ASP A 27 5.81 6.58 -10.12
CA ASP A 27 6.78 7.25 -11.00
C ASP A 27 6.08 8.09 -12.07
N MET A 28 4.86 7.72 -12.45
CA MET A 28 4.07 8.48 -13.42
C MET A 28 3.21 9.56 -12.78
N GLY A 29 3.38 9.80 -11.49
CA GLY A 29 2.72 10.89 -10.80
C GLY A 29 1.53 10.53 -9.93
N ALA A 30 1.13 9.26 -9.88
CA ALA A 30 0.03 8.84 -9.01
C ALA A 30 0.38 9.04 -7.55
N ASP A 31 -0.63 9.37 -6.74
CA ASP A 31 -0.48 9.47 -5.30
C ASP A 31 -0.70 8.07 -4.72
N VAL A 32 0.39 7.41 -4.34
CA VAL A 32 0.34 6.03 -3.83
C VAL A 32 0.67 6.04 -2.35
N ILE A 33 -0.22 5.49 -1.54
CA ILE A 33 0.08 5.20 -0.14
C ILE A 33 0.30 3.69 -0.03
N TRP A 34 1.47 3.32 0.44
CA TRP A 34 1.83 1.94 0.70
C TRP A 34 1.50 1.62 2.15
N VAL A 35 0.47 0.79 2.35
CA VAL A 35 0.03 0.39 3.68
C VAL A 35 0.87 -0.80 4.12
N GLU A 36 1.55 -0.66 5.25
CA GLU A 36 2.52 -1.64 5.72
C GLU A 36 2.25 -2.04 7.16
N PRO A 37 2.67 -3.25 7.56
CA PRO A 37 2.59 -3.62 8.96
C PRO A 37 3.57 -2.79 9.79
N ILE A 38 3.24 -2.60 11.06
CA ILE A 38 4.14 -1.93 11.98
C ILE A 38 5.34 -2.84 12.24
N LYS A 39 6.54 -2.27 12.09
CA LYS A 39 7.78 -3.01 12.35
C LYS A 39 8.46 -2.42 13.56
N THR A 40 8.89 -3.30 14.46
CA THR A 40 9.56 -2.88 15.68
C THR A 40 11.07 -2.77 15.51
N ARG A 41 11.62 -3.32 14.43
CA ARG A 41 13.06 -3.33 14.20
C ARG A 41 13.34 -3.31 12.70
N THR A 42 14.35 -2.53 12.33
CA THR A 42 14.82 -2.46 10.96
C THR A 42 16.28 -2.86 10.92
N THR A 43 16.64 -3.78 10.05
CA THR A 43 18.01 -4.13 9.76
C THR A 43 18.27 -3.91 8.27
N LEU A 44 19.51 -3.54 7.93
CA LEU A 44 19.89 -3.39 6.53
C LEU A 44 20.09 -4.77 5.93
N THR A 45 19.14 -5.18 5.12
CA THR A 45 19.15 -6.47 4.44
C THR A 45 18.79 -6.24 2.98
N GLU A 46 18.92 -7.29 2.18
CA GLU A 46 18.48 -7.22 0.78
C GLU A 46 16.99 -6.87 0.70
N ALA A 47 16.19 -7.40 1.62
CA ALA A 47 14.77 -7.09 1.66
C ALA A 47 14.54 -5.60 1.93
N THR A 48 15.32 -5.01 2.82
CA THR A 48 15.23 -3.59 3.12
C THR A 48 15.63 -2.75 1.91
N ALA A 49 16.71 -3.13 1.22
CA ALA A 49 17.16 -2.42 0.03
C ALA A 49 16.12 -2.48 -1.08
N MET A 50 15.56 -3.65 -1.32
CA MET A 50 14.52 -3.84 -2.31
C MET A 50 13.28 -3.01 -1.97
N ARG A 51 12.93 -2.97 -0.69
CA ARG A 51 11.80 -2.21 -0.21
C ARG A 51 12.00 -0.72 -0.41
N SER A 52 13.21 -0.22 -0.20
CA SER A 52 13.52 1.19 -0.46
C SER A 52 13.36 1.52 -1.93
N TYR A 53 13.79 0.63 -2.81
CA TYR A 53 13.66 0.81 -4.24
C TYR A 53 12.18 0.84 -4.65
N LEU A 54 11.40 -0.14 -4.19
CA LEU A 54 9.99 -0.26 -4.56
C LEU A 54 9.11 0.80 -3.92
N GLY A 55 9.58 1.41 -2.83
CA GLY A 55 8.83 2.44 -2.12
C GLY A 55 9.07 3.85 -2.64
N ARG A 56 9.94 4.02 -3.62
CA ARG A 56 10.23 5.36 -4.10
C ARG A 56 8.98 6.03 -4.65
N SER A 57 8.86 7.32 -4.40
CA SER A 57 7.73 8.15 -4.82
C SER A 57 6.40 7.77 -4.18
N LYS A 58 6.40 6.83 -3.25
CA LYS A 58 5.21 6.46 -2.48
C LYS A 58 5.27 7.08 -1.09
N ARG A 59 4.10 7.31 -0.52
CA ARG A 59 4.00 7.60 0.90
C ARG A 59 3.76 6.29 1.63
N SER A 60 4.17 6.23 2.89
CA SER A 60 4.05 5.01 3.68
C SER A 60 3.11 5.22 4.86
N LEU A 61 2.26 4.25 5.11
CA LEU A 61 1.40 4.22 6.27
C LEU A 61 1.62 2.90 7.00
N ALA A 62 2.28 2.96 8.16
CA ALA A 62 2.47 1.77 8.98
C ALA A 62 1.28 1.63 9.91
N ILE A 63 0.57 0.52 9.84
CA ILE A 63 -0.66 0.33 10.60
C ILE A 63 -0.87 -1.14 10.89
N ASN A 64 -1.42 -1.43 12.07
CA ASN A 64 -1.82 -2.78 12.43
C ASN A 64 -3.27 -2.99 11.98
N LEU A 65 -3.46 -3.69 10.86
CA LEU A 65 -4.78 -3.89 10.27
C LEU A 65 -5.74 -4.69 11.16
N LYS A 66 -5.22 -5.34 12.22
CA LYS A 66 -6.06 -6.09 13.15
C LYS A 66 -6.61 -5.21 14.27
N ALA A 67 -6.13 -3.99 14.41
CA ALA A 67 -6.61 -3.08 15.43
C ALA A 67 -7.94 -2.45 15.00
N ASP A 68 -8.84 -2.24 15.94
CA ASP A 68 -10.16 -1.69 15.64
C ASP A 68 -10.08 -0.30 15.01
N LYS A 69 -9.20 0.54 15.52
CA LYS A 69 -9.05 1.90 14.98
C LYS A 69 -8.47 1.91 13.58
N ALA A 70 -7.69 0.89 13.23
CA ALA A 70 -7.11 0.78 11.90
C ALA A 70 -8.20 0.64 10.85
N HIS A 71 -9.21 -0.15 11.13
CA HIS A 71 -10.33 -0.36 10.22
C HIS A 71 -10.99 0.97 9.84
N GLN A 72 -11.24 1.82 10.84
CA GLN A 72 -11.85 3.13 10.60
C GLN A 72 -10.94 4.04 9.76
N ILE A 73 -9.64 4.03 10.05
CA ILE A 73 -8.68 4.83 9.28
C ILE A 73 -8.68 4.40 7.82
N ILE A 74 -8.64 3.10 7.59
CA ILE A 74 -8.61 2.55 6.23
C ILE A 74 -9.92 2.85 5.50
N GLU A 75 -11.06 2.70 6.16
CA GLU A 75 -12.34 3.03 5.54
C GLU A 75 -12.41 4.49 5.09
N ASN A 76 -11.89 5.40 5.91
CA ASN A 76 -11.85 6.80 5.55
C ASN A 76 -10.96 7.04 4.33
N LEU A 77 -9.82 6.35 4.26
CA LEU A 77 -8.93 6.46 3.11
C LEU A 77 -9.55 5.89 1.84
N ILE A 78 -10.23 4.76 1.95
CA ILE A 78 -10.87 4.11 0.80
C ILE A 78 -11.84 5.06 0.11
N GLN A 79 -12.55 5.88 0.88
CA GLN A 79 -13.51 6.82 0.30
C GLN A 79 -12.85 7.89 -0.57
N GLU A 80 -11.57 8.15 -0.36
CA GLU A 80 -10.86 9.19 -1.08
C GLU A 80 -9.93 8.63 -2.16
N TYR A 81 -9.76 7.32 -2.23
CA TYR A 81 -8.82 6.69 -3.14
C TYR A 81 -9.54 5.96 -4.26
N ASP A 82 -8.93 5.98 -5.44
CA ASP A 82 -9.56 5.48 -6.67
C ASP A 82 -9.32 3.99 -6.87
N VAL A 83 -8.17 3.50 -6.45
CA VAL A 83 -7.73 2.13 -6.71
C VAL A 83 -7.18 1.52 -5.44
N ILE A 84 -7.55 0.27 -5.19
CA ILE A 84 -6.97 -0.52 -4.10
C ILE A 84 -6.24 -1.69 -4.73
N VAL A 85 -4.97 -1.86 -4.35
CA VAL A 85 -4.15 -2.97 -4.80
C VAL A 85 -3.86 -3.87 -3.61
N GLU A 86 -4.14 -5.16 -3.75
CA GLU A 86 -3.84 -6.12 -2.70
C GLU A 86 -3.43 -7.46 -3.31
N GLN A 87 -2.67 -8.24 -2.55
CA GLN A 87 -2.18 -9.56 -2.96
C GLN A 87 -2.48 -10.61 -1.91
N PHE A 88 -3.47 -10.36 -1.07
CA PHE A 88 -3.84 -11.28 -0.02
C PHE A 88 -4.46 -12.54 -0.61
N ARG A 89 -4.36 -13.62 0.15
CA ARG A 89 -5.07 -14.85 -0.21
C ARG A 89 -6.58 -14.60 -0.16
N PRO A 90 -7.36 -15.36 -0.92
CA PRO A 90 -8.81 -15.22 -0.89
C PRO A 90 -9.37 -15.21 0.53
N GLY A 91 -10.24 -14.28 0.82
CA GLY A 91 -10.89 -14.15 2.11
C GLY A 91 -10.16 -13.28 3.13
N VAL A 92 -8.89 -12.90 2.89
CA VAL A 92 -8.17 -12.09 3.86
C VAL A 92 -8.74 -10.67 3.96
N MET A 93 -9.00 -10.04 2.84
CA MET A 93 -9.61 -8.70 2.85
C MET A 93 -10.98 -8.74 3.53
N GLU A 94 -11.76 -9.76 3.27
CA GLU A 94 -13.06 -9.93 3.90
C GLU A 94 -12.92 -10.09 5.42
N ARG A 95 -11.96 -10.90 5.88
CA ARG A 95 -11.71 -11.05 7.32
C ARG A 95 -11.25 -9.77 7.97
N LEU A 96 -10.58 -8.91 7.23
CA LEU A 96 -10.15 -7.61 7.73
C LEU A 96 -11.27 -6.57 7.67
N GLY A 97 -12.44 -6.94 7.14
CA GLY A 97 -13.56 -6.01 7.00
C GLY A 97 -13.35 -4.99 5.89
N LEU A 98 -12.49 -5.29 4.93
CA LEU A 98 -12.12 -4.35 3.86
C LEU A 98 -12.60 -4.82 2.49
N ASP A 99 -13.52 -5.76 2.44
CA ASP A 99 -14.07 -6.23 1.18
C ASP A 99 -14.97 -5.17 0.53
N TYR A 100 -15.22 -5.36 -0.73
CA TYR A 100 -16.02 -4.41 -1.51
C TYR A 100 -17.47 -4.40 -1.11
#